data_1e0d0171adb926222e22bac93a49feae
#
_entry.id   1e0d0171adb926222e22bac93a49feae
#
_cell.length_a   1.000
_cell.length_b   1.000
_cell.length_c   1.000
_cell.angle_alpha   90.00
_cell.angle_beta   90.00
_cell.angle_gamma   90.00
#
_symmetry.space_group_name_H-M   'P 1'
#
loop_
_entity.id
_entity.type
_entity.pdbx_description
1 polymer ?
#
loop_
_entity_poly.entity_id
_entity_poly.type
_entity_poly.pdbx_seq_one_letter_code
_entity_poly.pdbx_strand_id
1 'polypeptide(L)'
;QGPGGGGSVTCPGGQSTSNSQCCVWFDVLDDLQTNFYQGSKCESPVRKILRIVFHDAIGFSPALTAAGQFGGGGADGSIIAHSNIELAFPANGGLTDTIEALRAVGINHGVSFGDLIQFATAVGMSNCPGSPRLEFLTGRSNSSQPSPPSLIPGPGNTVTAILDRMGDAGFSPDEVVDLLAAHSLASQEGLNSAIFRSPLDSTPQVFDTQFYIETLLKGTTQPGPSLGYAEELSPFPGEFRMRSDALLARDSRTACRWQSMTSSNEVMGQRYRAAMAKMSVLGFDRNALTDCSDVIPSAVSNNAAPVIPGGLTVDDIEVSCPSEPFPEIATASGPLPSLAPAP
;
A
#
# COMPACT_ATOMS: atom_id res chain seq x y z
N GLN A 1 -1.10 -41.75 0.12
CA GLN A 1 -2.33 -40.97 0.33
C GLN A 1 -2.10 -39.61 -0.31
N GLY A 2 -2.88 -39.27 -1.35
CA GLY A 2 -2.79 -38.00 -2.08
C GLY A 2 -3.35 -36.82 -1.25
N PRO A 3 -2.99 -35.56 -1.59
CA PRO A 3 -3.51 -34.40 -0.88
C PRO A 3 -5.02 -34.35 -1.02
N GLY A 4 -5.71 -34.29 0.13
CA GLY A 4 -7.16 -34.24 0.23
C GLY A 4 -7.72 -33.07 -0.59
N GLY A 5 -8.65 -33.34 -1.49
CA GLY A 5 -9.45 -32.34 -2.17
C GLY A 5 -10.26 -31.55 -1.14
N GLY A 6 -9.94 -30.29 -0.97
CA GLY A 6 -10.71 -29.36 -0.13
C GLY A 6 -12.12 -29.26 -0.69
N GLY A 7 -13.12 -29.76 0.05
CA GLY A 7 -14.53 -29.68 -0.35
C GLY A 7 -14.96 -28.21 -0.34
N SER A 8 -15.64 -27.77 -1.41
CA SER A 8 -16.30 -26.45 -1.45
C SER A 8 -17.47 -26.44 -0.47
N VAL A 9 -17.57 -25.37 0.32
CA VAL A 9 -18.67 -25.09 1.25
C VAL A 9 -19.60 -24.08 0.60
N THR A 10 -20.91 -24.35 0.60
CA THR A 10 -21.91 -23.39 0.17
C THR A 10 -22.35 -22.54 1.36
N CYS A 11 -22.21 -21.23 1.24
CA CYS A 11 -22.62 -20.26 2.26
C CYS A 11 -24.14 -20.03 2.24
N PRO A 12 -24.72 -19.48 3.33
CA PRO A 12 -26.15 -19.17 3.39
C PRO A 12 -26.67 -18.29 2.23
N GLY A 13 -25.84 -17.39 1.71
CA GLY A 13 -26.14 -16.55 0.54
C GLY A 13 -25.97 -17.23 -0.82
N GLY A 14 -25.65 -18.53 -0.86
CA GLY A 14 -25.47 -19.29 -2.09
C GLY A 14 -24.07 -19.23 -2.72
N GLN A 15 -23.16 -18.40 -2.18
CA GLN A 15 -21.77 -18.35 -2.62
C GLN A 15 -21.01 -19.60 -2.15
N SER A 16 -19.91 -19.89 -2.82
CA SER A 16 -19.06 -21.04 -2.48
C SER A 16 -17.65 -20.59 -2.07
N THR A 17 -17.11 -21.23 -1.04
CA THR A 17 -15.76 -20.98 -0.53
C THR A 17 -15.11 -22.27 -0.04
N SER A 18 -13.82 -22.27 0.16
CA SER A 18 -13.05 -23.40 0.69
C SER A 18 -13.28 -23.68 2.18
N ASN A 19 -13.76 -22.68 2.95
CA ASN A 19 -13.94 -22.81 4.40
C ASN A 19 -15.18 -22.02 4.86
N SER A 20 -16.00 -22.64 5.72
CA SER A 20 -17.22 -21.99 6.26
C SER A 20 -16.95 -20.71 7.04
N GLN A 21 -15.78 -20.55 7.64
CA GLN A 21 -15.36 -19.30 8.30
C GLN A 21 -15.25 -18.12 7.32
N CYS A 22 -15.10 -18.39 6.02
CA CYS A 22 -15.02 -17.38 5.00
C CYS A 22 -16.37 -16.82 4.58
N CYS A 23 -17.48 -17.46 4.96
CA CYS A 23 -18.82 -17.07 4.50
C CYS A 23 -19.23 -15.65 4.90
N VAL A 24 -18.88 -15.19 6.10
CA VAL A 24 -19.18 -13.83 6.56
C VAL A 24 -18.56 -12.74 5.67
N TRP A 25 -17.46 -13.07 5.03
CA TRP A 25 -16.72 -12.10 4.21
C TRP A 25 -17.42 -11.76 2.89
N PHE A 26 -18.38 -12.55 2.41
CA PHE A 26 -19.22 -12.17 1.27
C PHE A 26 -20.15 -11.00 1.60
N ASP A 27 -20.73 -10.98 2.81
CA ASP A 27 -21.59 -9.88 3.27
C ASP A 27 -20.74 -8.62 3.52
N VAL A 28 -19.54 -8.79 4.09
CA VAL A 28 -18.58 -7.68 4.26
C VAL A 28 -18.12 -7.14 2.91
N LEU A 29 -17.88 -8.00 1.91
CA LEU A 29 -17.52 -7.61 0.55
C LEU A 29 -18.60 -6.71 -0.06
N ASP A 30 -19.85 -7.13 0.02
CA ASP A 30 -20.98 -6.36 -0.55
C ASP A 30 -21.11 -4.99 0.12
N ASP A 31 -21.01 -4.92 1.44
CA ASP A 31 -21.06 -3.68 2.20
C ASP A 31 -19.88 -2.76 1.83
N LEU A 32 -18.66 -3.27 1.80
CA LEU A 32 -17.48 -2.50 1.42
C LEU A 32 -17.58 -1.96 -0.01
N GLN A 33 -17.97 -2.80 -0.97
CA GLN A 33 -18.07 -2.37 -2.37
C GLN A 33 -19.16 -1.34 -2.59
N THR A 34 -20.32 -1.52 -1.94
CA THR A 34 -21.46 -0.63 -2.11
C THR A 34 -21.26 0.70 -1.38
N ASN A 35 -20.91 0.65 -0.10
CA ASN A 35 -20.95 1.80 0.79
C ASN A 35 -19.57 2.46 0.99
N PHE A 36 -18.54 1.68 1.25
CA PHE A 36 -17.21 2.20 1.53
C PHE A 36 -16.45 2.60 0.25
N TYR A 37 -16.45 1.75 -0.79
CA TYR A 37 -15.83 2.01 -2.09
C TYR A 37 -16.77 2.64 -3.12
N GLN A 38 -17.98 3.01 -2.73
CA GLN A 38 -18.95 3.77 -3.55
C GLN A 38 -19.16 3.18 -4.96
N GLY A 39 -19.37 1.87 -5.03
CA GLY A 39 -19.55 1.15 -6.28
C GLY A 39 -18.27 0.65 -6.92
N SER A 40 -17.37 0.13 -6.12
CA SER A 40 -16.13 -0.55 -6.56
C SER A 40 -15.15 0.38 -7.31
N LYS A 41 -14.98 1.60 -6.82
CA LYS A 41 -14.11 2.60 -7.45
C LYS A 41 -12.69 2.56 -6.88
N CYS A 42 -11.69 2.79 -7.74
CA CYS A 42 -10.30 3.04 -7.36
C CYS A 42 -10.08 4.53 -7.09
N GLU A 43 -10.54 5.01 -5.94
CA GLU A 43 -10.51 6.42 -5.54
C GLU A 43 -9.98 6.60 -4.11
N SER A 44 -10.21 7.73 -3.50
CA SER A 44 -9.69 8.11 -2.17
C SER A 44 -9.84 7.03 -1.08
N PRO A 45 -10.96 6.28 -0.94
CA PRO A 45 -11.05 5.23 0.07
C PRO A 45 -10.00 4.12 -0.10
N VAL A 46 -9.64 3.75 -1.34
CA VAL A 46 -8.58 2.77 -1.60
C VAL A 46 -7.23 3.30 -1.12
N ARG A 47 -6.90 4.56 -1.40
CA ARG A 47 -5.64 5.17 -0.94
C ARG A 47 -5.55 5.20 0.58
N LYS A 48 -6.65 5.52 1.25
CA LYS A 48 -6.70 5.57 2.71
C LYS A 48 -6.55 4.19 3.35
N ILE A 49 -7.19 3.15 2.79
CA ILE A 49 -7.02 1.79 3.35
C ILE A 49 -5.60 1.26 3.14
N LEU A 50 -4.96 1.56 2.00
CA LEU A 50 -3.55 1.21 1.77
C LEU A 50 -2.61 1.87 2.78
N ARG A 51 -2.90 3.08 3.21
CA ARG A 51 -2.16 3.75 4.28
C ARG A 51 -2.47 3.14 5.64
N ILE A 52 -3.73 2.84 5.93
CA ILE A 52 -4.17 2.26 7.21
C ILE A 52 -3.56 0.88 7.42
N VAL A 53 -3.58 -0.01 6.42
CA VAL A 53 -3.04 -1.37 6.55
C VAL A 53 -1.54 -1.35 6.88
N PHE A 54 -0.79 -0.42 6.33
CA PHE A 54 0.61 -0.24 6.65
C PHE A 54 0.79 0.35 8.06
N HIS A 55 0.05 1.41 8.41
CA HIS A 55 0.16 2.07 9.71
C HIS A 55 -0.24 1.18 10.87
N ASP A 56 -1.22 0.29 10.68
CA ASP A 56 -1.58 -0.73 11.66
C ASP A 56 -0.47 -1.77 11.80
N ALA A 57 -0.14 -2.44 10.70
CA ALA A 57 0.78 -3.58 10.71
C ALA A 57 2.21 -3.22 11.15
N ILE A 58 2.71 -2.03 10.79
CA ILE A 58 4.09 -1.61 11.14
C ILE A 58 4.24 -1.26 12.63
N GLY A 59 3.15 -1.19 13.37
CA GLY A 59 3.14 -1.14 14.84
C GLY A 59 3.65 -2.45 15.45
N PHE A 60 4.85 -2.87 15.06
CA PHE A 60 5.49 -4.12 15.48
C PHE A 60 7.00 -3.94 15.57
N SER A 61 7.56 -4.09 16.77
CA SER A 61 8.99 -3.92 17.06
C SER A 61 9.52 -5.03 17.96
N PRO A 62 10.14 -6.06 17.37
CA PRO A 62 10.88 -7.07 18.14
C PRO A 62 11.97 -6.46 19.03
N ALA A 63 12.60 -5.36 18.62
CA ALA A 63 13.63 -4.69 19.42
C ALA A 63 13.06 -4.12 20.73
N LEU A 64 11.88 -3.47 20.70
CA LEU A 64 11.20 -3.02 21.92
C LEU A 64 10.81 -4.18 22.82
N THR A 65 10.31 -5.27 22.24
CA THR A 65 9.97 -6.49 23.00
C THR A 65 11.20 -7.09 23.67
N ALA A 66 12.33 -7.17 22.98
CA ALA A 66 13.60 -7.63 23.52
C ALA A 66 14.12 -6.70 24.64
N ALA A 67 13.79 -5.42 24.60
CA ALA A 67 14.09 -4.44 25.65
C ALA A 67 13.12 -4.48 26.84
N GLY A 68 12.17 -5.43 26.87
CA GLY A 68 11.18 -5.59 27.95
C GLY A 68 10.02 -4.59 27.89
N GLN A 69 9.80 -3.97 26.72
CA GLN A 69 8.68 -3.06 26.50
C GLN A 69 7.61 -3.75 25.62
N PHE A 70 6.41 -3.17 25.56
CA PHE A 70 5.43 -3.60 24.58
C PHE A 70 5.87 -3.16 23.17
N GLY A 71 6.12 -4.11 22.30
CA GLY A 71 6.62 -3.86 20.94
C GLY A 71 5.52 -3.62 19.90
N GLY A 72 4.25 -3.65 20.29
CA GLY A 72 3.11 -3.57 19.37
C GLY A 72 2.60 -4.94 18.93
N GLY A 73 1.35 -4.98 18.47
CA GLY A 73 0.66 -6.21 18.07
C GLY A 73 0.75 -6.52 16.57
N GLY A 74 1.30 -5.62 15.78
CA GLY A 74 1.38 -5.79 14.32
C GLY A 74 0.04 -5.58 13.63
N ALA A 75 -0.34 -6.50 12.76
CA ALA A 75 -1.58 -6.42 11.96
C ALA A 75 -2.82 -6.82 12.79
N ASP A 76 -3.04 -6.16 13.92
CA ASP A 76 -4.04 -6.54 14.93
C ASP A 76 -5.29 -5.64 14.97
N GLY A 77 -5.33 -4.59 14.14
CA GLY A 77 -6.46 -3.65 14.10
C GLY A 77 -6.45 -2.63 15.24
N SER A 78 -5.33 -2.47 15.94
CA SER A 78 -5.20 -1.53 17.07
C SER A 78 -5.52 -0.09 16.66
N ILE A 79 -5.20 0.33 15.45
CA ILE A 79 -5.51 1.66 14.93
C ILE A 79 -7.03 1.96 14.93
N ILE A 80 -7.88 0.95 14.76
CA ILE A 80 -9.33 1.07 14.91
C ILE A 80 -9.71 0.91 16.39
N ALA A 81 -9.24 -0.14 17.04
CA ALA A 81 -9.63 -0.46 18.43
C ALA A 81 -9.28 0.67 19.41
N HIS A 82 -8.14 1.29 19.21
CA HIS A 82 -7.57 2.35 20.06
C HIS A 82 -7.42 3.69 19.34
N SER A 83 -8.37 4.02 18.46
CA SER A 83 -8.33 5.23 17.64
C SER A 83 -8.21 6.52 18.46
N ASN A 84 -8.74 6.56 19.68
CA ASN A 84 -8.59 7.69 20.61
C ASN A 84 -7.13 7.97 21.02
N ILE A 85 -6.23 7.01 20.85
CA ILE A 85 -4.79 7.12 21.12
C ILE A 85 -4.03 7.24 19.81
N GLU A 86 -4.22 6.28 18.90
CA GLU A 86 -3.39 6.17 17.70
C GLU A 86 -3.68 7.24 16.65
N LEU A 87 -4.90 7.78 16.56
CA LEU A 87 -5.19 8.92 15.68
C LEU A 87 -4.56 10.24 16.15
N ALA A 88 -4.05 10.29 17.39
CA ALA A 88 -3.24 11.41 17.86
C ALA A 88 -1.78 11.35 17.35
N PHE A 89 -1.34 10.23 16.79
CA PHE A 89 -0.01 10.13 16.17
C PHE A 89 0.02 10.97 14.88
N PRO A 90 1.02 11.86 14.70
CA PRO A 90 1.07 12.74 13.52
C PRO A 90 0.98 11.98 12.19
N ALA A 91 1.55 10.76 12.12
CA ALA A 91 1.49 9.91 10.94
C ALA A 91 0.06 9.49 10.55
N ASN A 92 -0.90 9.52 11.48
CA ASN A 92 -2.29 9.09 11.27
C ASN A 92 -3.24 10.25 10.98
N GLY A 93 -2.73 11.46 10.79
CA GLY A 93 -3.54 12.63 10.43
C GLY A 93 -4.37 12.40 9.17
N GLY A 94 -5.64 12.83 9.17
CA GLY A 94 -6.57 12.70 8.04
C GLY A 94 -7.23 11.32 7.88
N LEU A 95 -7.04 10.38 8.82
CA LEU A 95 -7.62 9.03 8.75
C LEU A 95 -8.90 8.84 9.58
N THR A 96 -9.30 9.82 10.37
CA THR A 96 -10.40 9.70 11.36
C THR A 96 -11.69 9.18 10.74
N ASP A 97 -12.19 9.81 9.67
CA ASP A 97 -13.47 9.43 9.07
C ASP A 97 -13.42 8.01 8.50
N THR A 98 -12.29 7.62 7.91
CA THR A 98 -12.09 6.29 7.33
C THR A 98 -12.01 5.22 8.42
N ILE A 99 -11.32 5.49 9.51
CA ILE A 99 -11.23 4.59 10.68
C ILE A 99 -12.61 4.37 11.30
N GLU A 100 -13.41 5.43 11.46
CA GLU A 100 -14.75 5.30 12.04
C GLU A 100 -15.73 4.59 11.09
N ALA A 101 -15.60 4.78 9.78
CA ALA A 101 -16.36 4.01 8.80
C ALA A 101 -16.03 2.50 8.87
N LEU A 102 -14.75 2.15 8.96
CA LEU A 102 -14.32 0.76 9.11
C LEU A 102 -14.77 0.17 10.46
N ARG A 103 -14.72 0.96 11.54
CA ARG A 103 -15.25 0.55 12.85
C ARG A 103 -16.71 0.12 12.75
N ALA A 104 -17.54 0.93 12.08
CA ALA A 104 -18.95 0.63 11.88
C ALA A 104 -19.15 -0.68 11.11
N VAL A 105 -18.40 -0.91 10.03
CA VAL A 105 -18.45 -2.17 9.27
C VAL A 105 -18.06 -3.35 10.16
N GLY A 106 -16.96 -3.26 10.90
CA GLY A 106 -16.49 -4.34 11.78
C GLY A 106 -17.52 -4.72 12.86
N ILE A 107 -18.14 -3.72 13.48
CA ILE A 107 -19.20 -3.94 14.50
C ILE A 107 -20.43 -4.55 13.87
N ASN A 108 -20.90 -4.02 12.73
CA ASN A 108 -22.12 -4.48 12.06
C ASN A 108 -22.04 -5.95 11.61
N HIS A 109 -20.87 -6.37 11.13
CA HIS A 109 -20.66 -7.74 10.65
C HIS A 109 -20.05 -8.68 11.72
N GLY A 110 -19.68 -8.15 12.89
CA GLY A 110 -19.09 -8.96 13.97
C GLY A 110 -17.72 -9.56 13.63
N VAL A 111 -16.93 -8.89 12.77
CA VAL A 111 -15.58 -9.30 12.39
C VAL A 111 -14.52 -8.53 13.15
N SER A 112 -13.32 -9.11 13.30
CA SER A 112 -12.22 -8.42 13.97
C SER A 112 -11.70 -7.25 13.14
N PHE A 113 -11.20 -6.22 13.81
CA PHE A 113 -10.67 -5.04 13.13
C PHE A 113 -9.39 -5.33 12.35
N GLY A 114 -8.54 -6.22 12.86
CA GLY A 114 -7.34 -6.66 12.15
C GLY A 114 -7.69 -7.37 10.84
N ASP A 115 -8.61 -8.34 10.90
CA ASP A 115 -9.08 -9.03 9.69
C ASP A 115 -9.79 -8.08 8.73
N LEU A 116 -10.60 -7.16 9.25
CA LEU A 116 -11.30 -6.17 8.41
C LEU A 116 -10.34 -5.26 7.64
N ILE A 117 -9.28 -4.76 8.27
CA ILE A 117 -8.27 -3.93 7.59
C ILE A 117 -7.63 -4.72 6.44
N GLN A 118 -7.22 -5.97 6.69
CA GLN A 118 -6.61 -6.82 5.66
C GLN A 118 -7.60 -7.11 4.53
N PHE A 119 -8.84 -7.47 4.87
CA PHE A 119 -9.89 -7.73 3.89
C PHE A 119 -10.23 -6.50 3.04
N ALA A 120 -10.49 -5.36 3.70
CA ALA A 120 -10.77 -4.11 3.01
C ALA A 120 -9.62 -3.70 2.07
N THR A 121 -8.37 -3.91 2.47
CA THR A 121 -7.21 -3.64 1.61
C THR A 121 -7.22 -4.52 0.36
N ALA A 122 -7.43 -5.82 0.51
CA ALA A 122 -7.47 -6.75 -0.62
C ALA A 122 -8.64 -6.43 -1.57
N VAL A 123 -9.81 -6.11 -1.04
CA VAL A 123 -10.99 -5.68 -1.81
C VAL A 123 -10.74 -4.34 -2.50
N GLY A 124 -10.21 -3.35 -1.79
CA GLY A 124 -9.88 -2.03 -2.36
C GLY A 124 -8.90 -2.14 -3.53
N MET A 125 -7.85 -2.95 -3.38
CA MET A 125 -6.89 -3.23 -4.46
C MET A 125 -7.58 -3.85 -5.68
N SER A 126 -8.54 -4.77 -5.49
CA SER A 126 -9.27 -5.40 -6.60
C SER A 126 -10.09 -4.41 -7.43
N ASN A 127 -10.37 -3.22 -6.91
CA ASN A 127 -11.05 -2.15 -7.64
C ASN A 127 -10.12 -1.35 -8.57
N CYS A 128 -8.81 -1.53 -8.44
CA CYS A 128 -7.82 -0.81 -9.23
C CYS A 128 -7.27 -1.69 -10.36
N PRO A 129 -7.42 -1.29 -11.63
CA PRO A 129 -6.87 -2.05 -12.75
C PRO A 129 -5.38 -2.35 -12.57
N GLY A 130 -4.96 -3.55 -12.94
CA GLY A 130 -3.56 -4.00 -12.84
C GLY A 130 -3.14 -4.52 -11.46
N SER A 131 -3.97 -4.37 -10.44
CA SER A 131 -3.63 -4.85 -9.10
C SER A 131 -3.52 -6.37 -9.03
N PRO A 132 -2.54 -6.91 -8.30
CA PRO A 132 -2.50 -8.33 -7.99
C PRO A 132 -3.64 -8.67 -7.02
N ARG A 133 -4.16 -9.88 -7.10
CA ARG A 133 -5.07 -10.39 -6.07
C ARG A 133 -4.27 -10.67 -4.81
N LEU A 134 -4.54 -9.91 -3.76
CA LEU A 134 -3.86 -10.08 -2.48
C LEU A 134 -4.40 -11.32 -1.75
N GLU A 135 -3.55 -11.93 -0.94
CA GLU A 135 -3.94 -12.96 -0.01
C GLU A 135 -4.74 -12.36 1.15
N PHE A 136 -5.73 -13.11 1.62
CA PHE A 136 -6.49 -12.74 2.80
C PHE A 136 -6.60 -13.91 3.77
N LEU A 137 -6.06 -13.71 4.97
CA LEU A 137 -6.13 -14.66 6.09
C LEU A 137 -6.99 -14.05 7.20
N THR A 138 -7.96 -14.80 7.70
CA THR A 138 -8.85 -14.43 8.81
C THR A 138 -8.55 -15.23 10.06
N GLY A 139 -8.95 -14.73 11.23
CA GLY A 139 -8.81 -15.42 12.51
C GLY A 139 -8.12 -14.59 13.59
N ARG A 140 -7.82 -13.30 13.33
CA ARG A 140 -7.29 -12.38 14.34
C ARG A 140 -8.38 -12.05 15.36
N SER A 141 -8.01 -11.95 16.64
CA SER A 141 -8.92 -11.48 17.67
C SER A 141 -8.92 -9.93 17.76
N ASN A 142 -9.96 -9.38 18.43
CA ASN A 142 -9.97 -7.95 18.79
C ASN A 142 -9.18 -7.65 20.08
N SER A 143 -8.41 -8.61 20.59
CA SER A 143 -7.58 -8.41 21.77
C SER A 143 -6.27 -7.72 21.36
N SER A 144 -6.26 -6.39 21.38
CA SER A 144 -5.10 -5.57 21.07
C SER A 144 -4.81 -4.54 22.16
N GLN A 145 -3.62 -3.96 22.13
CA GLN A 145 -3.23 -2.79 22.90
C GLN A 145 -2.85 -1.68 21.92
N PRO A 146 -2.89 -0.40 22.34
CA PRO A 146 -2.44 0.69 21.47
C PRO A 146 -1.01 0.45 21.01
N SER A 147 -0.75 0.67 19.72
CA SER A 147 0.59 0.60 19.17
C SER A 147 1.53 1.59 19.87
N PRO A 148 2.80 1.23 20.12
CA PRO A 148 3.79 2.20 20.57
C PRO A 148 3.90 3.39 19.59
N PRO A 149 4.14 4.61 20.09
CA PRO A 149 4.31 5.77 19.22
C PRO A 149 5.61 5.67 18.40
N SER A 150 5.68 6.41 17.30
CA SER A 150 6.89 6.59 16.49
C SER A 150 7.39 5.34 15.75
N LEU A 151 6.56 4.31 15.58
CA LEU A 151 6.91 3.11 14.81
C LEU A 151 6.64 3.25 13.31
N ILE A 152 5.89 4.25 12.88
CA ILE A 152 5.59 4.50 11.46
C ILE A 152 6.70 5.36 10.86
N PRO A 153 7.45 4.88 9.86
CA PRO A 153 8.44 5.70 9.15
C PRO A 153 7.76 6.89 8.46
N GLY A 154 8.38 8.06 8.56
CA GLY A 154 7.83 9.29 7.98
C GLY A 154 8.49 9.67 6.65
N PRO A 155 7.82 10.48 5.83
CA PRO A 155 8.31 10.91 4.51
C PRO A 155 9.55 11.81 4.57
N GLY A 156 9.86 12.39 5.74
CA GLY A 156 11.05 13.19 6.00
C GLY A 156 12.21 12.41 6.62
N ASN A 157 12.06 11.11 6.89
CA ASN A 157 13.13 10.30 7.45
C ASN A 157 14.25 10.05 6.45
N THR A 158 15.46 9.83 6.97
CA THR A 158 16.59 9.37 6.14
C THR A 158 16.37 7.92 5.71
N VAL A 159 17.01 7.52 4.60
CA VAL A 159 16.95 6.12 4.13
C VAL A 159 17.40 5.14 5.21
N THR A 160 18.48 5.45 5.93
CA THR A 160 18.95 4.61 7.04
C THR A 160 17.88 4.44 8.12
N ALA A 161 17.23 5.52 8.55
CA ALA A 161 16.18 5.44 9.56
C ALA A 161 14.97 4.62 9.09
N ILE A 162 14.60 4.75 7.80
CA ILE A 162 13.53 3.95 7.20
C ILE A 162 13.92 2.46 7.17
N LEU A 163 15.10 2.15 6.65
CA LEU A 163 15.55 0.75 6.50
C LEU A 163 15.78 0.09 7.86
N ASP A 164 16.30 0.80 8.85
CA ASP A 164 16.47 0.29 10.21
C ASP A 164 15.13 -0.02 10.86
N ARG A 165 14.15 0.90 10.72
CA ARG A 165 12.81 0.70 11.27
C ARG A 165 12.08 -0.45 10.59
N MET A 166 12.13 -0.53 9.28
CA MET A 166 11.52 -1.62 8.52
C MET A 166 12.24 -2.95 8.76
N GLY A 167 13.56 -2.92 8.92
CA GLY A 167 14.39 -4.07 9.30
C GLY A 167 14.03 -4.63 10.68
N ASP A 168 13.75 -3.77 11.67
CA ASP A 168 13.26 -4.19 12.98
C ASP A 168 11.92 -4.94 12.87
N ALA A 169 11.03 -4.53 11.98
CA ALA A 169 9.79 -5.27 11.68
C ALA A 169 10.02 -6.52 10.81
N GLY A 170 11.24 -6.78 10.34
CA GLY A 170 11.62 -7.96 9.59
C GLY A 170 11.69 -7.79 8.07
N PHE A 171 11.58 -6.57 7.54
CA PHE A 171 11.65 -6.32 6.09
C PHE A 171 13.06 -6.03 5.63
N SER A 172 13.49 -6.69 4.56
CA SER A 172 14.73 -6.36 3.86
C SER A 172 14.59 -5.04 3.07
N PRO A 173 15.72 -4.40 2.68
CA PRO A 173 15.67 -3.22 1.79
C PRO A 173 14.89 -3.46 0.50
N ASP A 174 14.99 -4.63 -0.10
CA ASP A 174 14.23 -5.02 -1.30
C ASP A 174 12.73 -5.08 -1.01
N GLU A 175 12.32 -5.69 0.10
CA GLU A 175 10.90 -5.75 0.49
C GLU A 175 10.31 -4.37 0.84
N VAL A 176 11.13 -3.43 1.34
CA VAL A 176 10.71 -2.04 1.52
C VAL A 176 10.36 -1.41 0.17
N VAL A 177 11.20 -1.60 -0.85
CA VAL A 177 10.92 -1.13 -2.21
C VAL A 177 9.67 -1.81 -2.79
N ASP A 178 9.50 -3.11 -2.56
CA ASP A 178 8.33 -3.86 -3.05
C ASP A 178 7.01 -3.33 -2.46
N LEU A 179 6.99 -2.99 -1.16
CA LEU A 179 5.81 -2.38 -0.50
C LEU A 179 5.46 -1.00 -1.06
N LEU A 180 6.45 -0.24 -1.54
CA LEU A 180 6.23 1.08 -2.12
C LEU A 180 5.45 1.06 -3.43
N ALA A 181 5.20 -0.11 -4.04
CA ALA A 181 4.27 -0.21 -5.17
C ALA A 181 2.86 0.31 -4.85
N ALA A 182 2.46 0.36 -3.57
CA ALA A 182 1.23 1.03 -3.15
C ALA A 182 1.19 2.53 -3.50
N HIS A 183 2.35 3.17 -3.65
CA HIS A 183 2.45 4.58 -4.03
C HIS A 183 2.03 4.85 -5.48
N SER A 184 1.95 3.84 -6.34
CA SER A 184 1.36 4.00 -7.68
C SER A 184 -0.13 4.39 -7.63
N LEU A 185 -0.81 4.11 -6.51
CA LEU A 185 -2.21 4.51 -6.28
C LEU A 185 -2.32 5.70 -5.31
N ALA A 186 -1.20 6.24 -4.83
CA ALA A 186 -1.21 7.23 -3.76
C ALA A 186 -1.40 8.67 -4.26
N SER A 187 -1.94 9.49 -3.38
CA SER A 187 -1.93 10.94 -3.46
C SER A 187 -1.67 11.54 -2.08
N GLN A 188 -1.05 12.71 -2.02
CA GLN A 188 -0.84 13.39 -0.75
C GLN A 188 -2.02 14.29 -0.39
N GLU A 189 -2.35 14.39 0.90
CA GLU A 189 -3.42 15.26 1.40
C GLU A 189 -2.92 16.30 2.41
N GLY A 190 -1.90 15.98 3.20
CA GLY A 190 -1.46 16.81 4.32
C GLY A 190 -0.01 17.32 4.25
N LEU A 191 0.79 16.88 3.28
CA LEU A 191 2.20 17.27 3.18
C LEU A 191 2.37 18.64 2.51
N ASN A 192 1.52 18.93 1.52
CA ASN A 192 1.43 20.24 0.88
C ASN A 192 -0.04 20.58 0.63
N SER A 193 -0.63 21.40 1.48
CA SER A 193 -2.04 21.77 1.40
C SER A 193 -2.39 22.64 0.18
N ALA A 194 -1.38 23.30 -0.43
CA ALA A 194 -1.59 24.13 -1.63
C ALA A 194 -1.86 23.30 -2.88
N ILE A 195 -1.49 22.01 -2.88
CA ILE A 195 -1.73 21.05 -3.97
C ILE A 195 -2.42 19.80 -3.42
N PHE A 196 -3.52 20.00 -2.74
CA PHE A 196 -4.29 18.93 -2.11
C PHE A 196 -4.64 17.83 -3.13
N ARG A 197 -4.47 16.57 -2.72
CA ARG A 197 -4.66 15.37 -3.54
C ARG A 197 -3.75 15.24 -4.76
N SER A 198 -2.59 15.91 -4.80
CA SER A 198 -1.65 15.65 -5.89
C SER A 198 -1.18 14.20 -5.87
N PRO A 199 -1.28 13.49 -7.02
CA PRO A 199 -0.85 12.10 -7.13
C PRO A 199 0.67 11.97 -7.10
N LEU A 200 1.16 10.77 -6.78
CA LEU A 200 2.59 10.45 -6.75
C LEU A 200 3.10 9.92 -8.10
N ASP A 201 2.20 9.67 -9.04
CA ASP A 201 2.52 9.36 -10.44
C ASP A 201 1.39 9.83 -11.37
N SER A 202 1.57 9.62 -12.67
CA SER A 202 0.61 10.06 -13.70
C SER A 202 -0.62 9.14 -13.83
N THR A 203 -0.67 8.01 -13.14
CA THR A 203 -1.70 6.97 -13.27
C THR A 203 -2.35 6.58 -11.93
N PRO A 204 -2.82 7.52 -11.08
CA PRO A 204 -3.18 7.27 -9.68
C PRO A 204 -4.39 6.35 -9.46
N GLN A 205 -5.03 5.86 -10.51
CA GLN A 205 -6.14 4.90 -10.46
C GLN A 205 -5.80 3.55 -11.08
N VAL A 206 -4.53 3.35 -11.48
CA VAL A 206 -4.04 2.12 -12.08
C VAL A 206 -2.81 1.64 -11.31
N PHE A 207 -2.80 0.38 -10.92
CA PHE A 207 -1.64 -0.21 -10.28
C PHE A 207 -0.63 -0.62 -11.36
N ASP A 208 0.40 0.19 -11.56
CA ASP A 208 1.42 0.00 -12.57
C ASP A 208 2.80 0.54 -12.15
N THR A 209 3.77 0.43 -13.02
CA THR A 209 5.17 0.79 -12.74
C THR A 209 5.47 2.28 -12.89
N GLN A 210 4.51 3.12 -13.26
CA GLN A 210 4.76 4.55 -13.54
C GLN A 210 5.37 5.28 -12.35
N PHE A 211 4.91 4.98 -11.13
CA PHE A 211 5.51 5.52 -9.91
C PHE A 211 7.04 5.31 -9.84
N TYR A 212 7.51 4.10 -10.16
CA TYR A 212 8.94 3.80 -10.13
C TYR A 212 9.72 4.50 -11.23
N ILE A 213 9.14 4.63 -12.43
CA ILE A 213 9.75 5.34 -13.57
C ILE A 213 9.83 6.83 -13.26
N GLU A 214 8.71 7.42 -12.89
CA GLU A 214 8.58 8.88 -12.73
C GLU A 214 9.41 9.39 -11.55
N THR A 215 9.53 8.61 -10.47
CA THR A 215 10.42 8.95 -9.34
C THR A 215 11.90 9.01 -9.75
N LEU A 216 12.33 8.24 -10.76
CA LEU A 216 13.69 8.28 -11.30
C LEU A 216 13.95 9.45 -12.26
N LEU A 217 12.92 10.11 -12.77
CA LEU A 217 13.08 11.28 -13.61
C LEU A 217 13.71 12.46 -12.84
N LYS A 218 14.49 13.28 -13.49
CA LYS A 218 15.04 14.53 -12.93
C LYS A 218 13.92 15.42 -12.40
N GLY A 219 14.06 15.92 -11.18
CA GLY A 219 13.17 16.90 -10.61
C GLY A 219 13.47 18.29 -11.17
N THR A 220 12.60 18.80 -12.02
CA THR A 220 12.77 20.09 -12.71
C THR A 220 11.67 21.10 -12.40
N THR A 221 10.57 20.64 -11.79
CA THR A 221 9.35 21.43 -11.63
C THR A 221 8.93 21.46 -10.17
N GLN A 222 8.61 22.65 -9.66
CA GLN A 222 7.94 22.82 -8.39
C GLN A 222 6.44 22.60 -8.60
N PRO A 223 5.81 21.60 -7.95
CA PRO A 223 4.43 21.21 -8.27
C PRO A 223 3.37 22.24 -7.83
N GLY A 224 3.69 23.07 -6.84
CA GLY A 224 2.81 24.07 -6.26
C GLY A 224 3.52 25.41 -6.04
N PRO A 225 2.92 26.36 -5.34
CA PRO A 225 3.51 27.68 -5.09
C PRO A 225 4.78 27.62 -4.22
N SER A 226 4.93 26.56 -3.42
CA SER A 226 6.14 26.25 -2.65
C SER A 226 6.20 24.76 -2.39
N LEU A 227 7.39 24.23 -2.10
CA LEU A 227 7.52 22.85 -1.63
C LEU A 227 6.91 22.69 -0.24
N GLY A 228 6.18 21.60 -0.07
CA GLY A 228 5.63 21.18 1.22
C GLY A 228 6.65 20.44 2.09
N TYR A 229 6.17 19.94 3.23
CA TYR A 229 6.98 19.11 4.10
C TYR A 229 7.37 17.81 3.39
N ALA A 230 8.66 17.49 3.41
CA ALA A 230 9.22 16.29 2.79
C ALA A 230 8.86 16.09 1.31
N GLU A 231 8.73 17.19 0.58
CA GLU A 231 8.52 17.24 -0.87
C GLU A 231 9.82 17.57 -1.59
N GLU A 232 10.02 16.98 -2.76
CA GLU A 232 11.11 17.26 -3.69
C GLU A 232 10.55 17.81 -5.01
N LEU A 233 11.41 18.38 -5.86
CA LEU A 233 11.01 18.79 -7.21
C LEU A 233 10.51 17.58 -8.00
N SER A 234 9.42 17.75 -8.74
CA SER A 234 8.80 16.73 -9.59
C SER A 234 9.28 16.85 -11.05
N PRO A 235 9.08 15.82 -11.88
CA PRO A 235 9.44 15.90 -13.30
C PRO A 235 8.51 16.82 -14.09
N PHE A 236 7.24 16.98 -13.64
CA PHE A 236 6.22 17.79 -14.32
C PHE A 236 5.15 18.32 -13.35
N PRO A 237 4.32 19.31 -13.80
CA PRO A 237 3.34 19.94 -12.93
C PRO A 237 2.28 18.98 -12.38
N GLY A 238 1.92 19.15 -11.12
CA GLY A 238 0.84 18.45 -10.45
C GLY A 238 1.22 17.10 -9.83
N GLU A 239 2.38 16.52 -10.13
CA GLU A 239 2.90 15.34 -9.44
C GLU A 239 3.55 15.74 -8.12
N PHE A 240 3.20 15.03 -7.04
CA PHE A 240 3.89 15.15 -5.75
C PHE A 240 5.02 14.13 -5.67
N ARG A 241 6.24 14.59 -5.45
CA ARG A 241 7.39 13.72 -5.18
C ARG A 241 7.74 13.74 -3.71
N MET A 242 7.54 12.59 -3.06
CA MET A 242 7.92 12.41 -1.66
C MET A 242 9.44 12.29 -1.53
N ARG A 243 10.03 13.01 -0.57
CA ARG A 243 11.49 12.99 -0.35
C ARG A 243 12.00 11.58 -0.06
N SER A 244 11.30 10.81 0.80
CA SER A 244 11.70 9.45 1.13
C SER A 244 11.75 8.54 -0.11
N ASP A 245 10.79 8.66 -1.03
CA ASP A 245 10.77 7.89 -2.27
C ASP A 245 11.93 8.27 -3.20
N ALA A 246 12.16 9.57 -3.38
CA ALA A 246 13.26 10.07 -4.19
C ALA A 246 14.63 9.61 -3.65
N LEU A 247 14.81 9.56 -2.33
CA LEU A 247 16.03 9.09 -1.69
C LEU A 247 16.19 7.57 -1.79
N LEU A 248 15.14 6.80 -1.55
CA LEU A 248 15.16 5.33 -1.68
C LEU A 248 15.44 4.90 -3.13
N ALA A 249 14.90 5.61 -4.10
CA ALA A 249 15.15 5.35 -5.52
C ALA A 249 16.64 5.50 -5.91
N ARG A 250 17.43 6.23 -5.13
CA ARG A 250 18.82 6.61 -5.44
C ARG A 250 19.86 6.09 -4.44
N ASP A 251 19.43 5.49 -3.32
CA ASP A 251 20.33 4.92 -2.32
C ASP A 251 20.93 3.60 -2.80
N SER A 252 22.23 3.39 -2.54
CA SER A 252 22.95 2.20 -2.99
C SER A 252 22.37 0.87 -2.51
N ARG A 253 21.60 0.88 -1.42
CA ARG A 253 20.97 -0.31 -0.83
C ARG A 253 19.63 -0.68 -1.50
N THR A 254 19.01 0.24 -2.24
CA THR A 254 17.65 0.09 -2.77
C THR A 254 17.52 0.45 -4.25
N ALA A 255 18.47 1.20 -4.84
CA ALA A 255 18.40 1.71 -6.20
C ALA A 255 18.25 0.61 -7.27
N CYS A 256 18.95 -0.52 -7.13
CA CYS A 256 18.86 -1.61 -8.10
C CYS A 256 17.50 -2.33 -8.02
N ARG A 257 16.97 -2.53 -6.79
CA ARG A 257 15.62 -3.07 -6.63
C ARG A 257 14.58 -2.11 -7.20
N TRP A 258 14.72 -0.80 -6.93
CA TRP A 258 13.85 0.24 -7.49
C TRP A 258 13.81 0.19 -9.00
N GLN A 259 14.98 0.22 -9.65
CA GLN A 259 15.09 0.15 -11.10
C GLN A 259 14.45 -1.11 -11.67
N SER A 260 14.60 -2.25 -11.02
CA SER A 260 14.02 -3.53 -11.47
C SER A 260 12.49 -3.58 -11.39
N MET A 261 11.84 -2.60 -10.74
CA MET A 261 10.39 -2.46 -10.67
C MET A 261 9.81 -1.66 -11.86
N THR A 262 10.65 -1.06 -12.70
CA THR A 262 10.19 -0.13 -13.76
C THR A 262 9.69 -0.83 -15.03
N SER A 263 10.10 -2.06 -15.30
CA SER A 263 9.95 -2.68 -16.62
C SER A 263 8.80 -3.67 -16.77
N SER A 264 8.17 -4.09 -15.66
CA SER A 264 7.13 -5.13 -15.73
C SER A 264 6.09 -4.96 -14.62
N ASN A 265 4.86 -4.64 -15.01
CA ASN A 265 3.71 -4.60 -14.11
C ASN A 265 3.48 -5.95 -13.42
N GLU A 266 3.70 -7.06 -14.13
CA GLU A 266 3.55 -8.41 -13.57
C GLU A 266 4.58 -8.68 -12.47
N VAL A 267 5.86 -8.42 -12.71
CA VAL A 267 6.93 -8.62 -11.72
C VAL A 267 6.70 -7.73 -10.51
N MET A 268 6.35 -6.46 -10.71
CA MET A 268 6.02 -5.52 -9.63
C MET A 268 4.84 -6.07 -8.80
N GLY A 269 3.77 -6.50 -9.45
CA GLY A 269 2.59 -7.04 -8.78
C GLY A 269 2.89 -8.30 -7.97
N GLN A 270 3.68 -9.23 -8.50
CA GLN A 270 4.10 -10.45 -7.77
C GLN A 270 4.91 -10.13 -6.52
N ARG A 271 5.86 -9.19 -6.62
CA ARG A 271 6.71 -8.77 -5.49
C ARG A 271 5.88 -8.04 -4.42
N TYR A 272 5.02 -7.12 -4.83
CA TYR A 272 4.10 -6.43 -3.94
C TYR A 272 3.19 -7.42 -3.19
N ARG A 273 2.59 -8.37 -3.91
CA ARG A 273 1.77 -9.42 -3.31
C ARG A 273 2.52 -10.21 -2.24
N ALA A 274 3.77 -10.60 -2.51
CA ALA A 274 4.60 -11.34 -1.55
C ALA A 274 4.93 -10.49 -0.30
N ALA A 275 5.29 -9.22 -0.49
CA ALA A 275 5.59 -8.31 0.61
C ALA A 275 4.35 -8.01 1.46
N MET A 276 3.18 -7.83 0.84
CA MET A 276 1.90 -7.65 1.53
C MET A 276 1.48 -8.90 2.31
N ALA A 277 1.68 -10.11 1.76
CA ALA A 277 1.40 -11.36 2.47
C ALA A 277 2.26 -11.49 3.74
N LYS A 278 3.53 -11.07 3.70
CA LYS A 278 4.40 -11.00 4.87
C LYS A 278 3.92 -9.95 5.87
N MET A 279 3.58 -8.75 5.41
CA MET A 279 3.11 -7.66 6.26
C MET A 279 1.80 -8.02 6.97
N SER A 280 0.91 -8.71 6.30
CA SER A 280 -0.41 -9.07 6.82
C SER A 280 -0.35 -9.97 8.06
N VAL A 281 0.74 -10.68 8.29
CA VAL A 281 0.91 -11.60 9.42
C VAL A 281 1.90 -11.09 10.48
N LEU A 282 2.32 -9.83 10.42
CA LEU A 282 3.14 -9.27 11.50
C LEU A 282 2.42 -9.39 12.83
N GLY A 283 3.11 -9.97 13.81
CA GLY A 283 2.56 -10.24 15.14
C GLY A 283 1.70 -11.53 15.26
N PHE A 284 1.51 -12.27 14.17
CA PHE A 284 0.68 -13.47 14.14
C PHE A 284 1.41 -14.71 13.61
N ASP A 285 1.01 -15.88 14.09
CA ASP A 285 1.36 -17.13 13.45
C ASP A 285 0.44 -17.37 12.25
N ARG A 286 1.03 -17.36 11.05
CA ARG A 286 0.32 -17.60 9.81
C ARG A 286 -0.49 -18.90 9.81
N ASN A 287 0.03 -19.95 10.44
CA ASN A 287 -0.60 -21.27 10.47
C ASN A 287 -1.84 -21.33 11.39
N ALA A 288 -2.00 -20.34 12.27
CA ALA A 288 -3.18 -20.19 13.11
C ALA A 288 -4.34 -19.46 12.41
N LEU A 289 -4.10 -18.90 11.22
CA LEU A 289 -5.09 -18.15 10.45
C LEU A 289 -5.67 -19.03 9.32
N THR A 290 -6.89 -18.72 8.92
CA THR A 290 -7.62 -19.41 7.86
C THR A 290 -7.52 -18.62 6.55
N ASP A 291 -7.15 -19.28 5.45
CA ASP A 291 -7.12 -18.66 4.12
C ASP A 291 -8.54 -18.50 3.57
N CYS A 292 -8.92 -17.25 3.33
CA CYS A 292 -10.17 -16.83 2.70
C CYS A 292 -9.93 -15.99 1.44
N SER A 293 -8.78 -16.16 0.80
CA SER A 293 -8.43 -15.43 -0.42
C SER A 293 -9.38 -15.67 -1.57
N ASP A 294 -10.13 -16.77 -1.56
CA ASP A 294 -11.13 -17.12 -2.58
C ASP A 294 -12.35 -16.16 -2.57
N VAL A 295 -12.57 -15.43 -1.48
CA VAL A 295 -13.60 -14.37 -1.41
C VAL A 295 -13.16 -13.08 -2.09
N ILE A 296 -11.85 -12.85 -2.24
CA ILE A 296 -11.32 -11.60 -2.82
C ILE A 296 -11.57 -11.57 -4.34
N PRO A 297 -12.20 -10.50 -4.89
CA PRO A 297 -12.35 -10.34 -6.33
C PRO A 297 -11.00 -10.19 -7.04
N SER A 298 -10.99 -10.44 -8.34
CA SER A 298 -9.83 -10.15 -9.19
C SER A 298 -10.00 -8.77 -9.83
N ALA A 299 -8.94 -7.98 -9.86
CA ALA A 299 -8.93 -6.70 -10.57
C ALA A 299 -9.02 -6.90 -12.09
N VAL A 300 -9.48 -5.86 -12.78
CA VAL A 300 -9.37 -5.77 -14.24
C VAL A 300 -7.89 -5.70 -14.62
N SER A 301 -7.51 -6.44 -15.65
CA SER A 301 -6.13 -6.44 -16.14
C SER A 301 -5.74 -5.07 -16.69
N ASN A 302 -4.51 -4.64 -16.40
CA ASN A 302 -3.86 -3.53 -17.10
C ASN A 302 -2.83 -4.08 -18.08
N ASN A 303 -3.09 -3.91 -19.37
CA ASN A 303 -2.19 -4.35 -20.44
C ASN A 303 -1.33 -3.20 -20.99
N ALA A 304 -1.37 -2.00 -20.40
CA ALA A 304 -0.53 -0.89 -20.79
C ALA A 304 0.94 -1.22 -20.50
N ALA A 305 1.79 -0.97 -21.48
CA ALA A 305 3.24 -1.09 -21.28
C ALA A 305 3.74 0.07 -20.43
N PRO A 306 4.80 -0.14 -19.62
CA PRO A 306 5.54 0.95 -18.97
C PRO A 306 6.03 1.98 -20.02
N VAL A 307 5.94 3.26 -19.69
CA VAL A 307 6.39 4.33 -20.59
C VAL A 307 7.13 5.43 -19.84
N ILE A 308 8.11 6.05 -20.48
CA ILE A 308 8.62 7.36 -20.07
C ILE A 308 7.57 8.39 -20.51
N PRO A 309 7.12 9.29 -19.62
CA PRO A 309 6.11 10.28 -19.98
C PRO A 309 6.49 11.14 -21.20
N GLY A 310 5.49 11.56 -21.99
CA GLY A 310 5.69 12.37 -23.17
C GLY A 310 6.48 13.65 -22.89
N GLY A 311 7.29 14.07 -23.84
CA GLY A 311 8.17 15.22 -23.69
C GLY A 311 9.46 14.98 -22.91
N LEU A 312 9.65 13.76 -22.35
CA LEU A 312 10.86 13.32 -21.66
C LEU A 312 11.49 12.13 -22.39
N THR A 313 12.74 11.82 -22.08
CA THR A 313 13.50 10.73 -22.67
C THR A 313 14.26 9.95 -21.61
N VAL A 314 14.95 8.88 -22.01
CA VAL A 314 15.84 8.14 -21.13
C VAL A 314 16.98 9.01 -20.55
N ASP A 315 17.35 10.08 -21.22
CA ASP A 315 18.38 11.04 -20.73
C ASP A 315 17.90 11.86 -19.51
N ASP A 316 16.58 11.88 -19.27
CA ASP A 316 15.99 12.51 -18.10
C ASP A 316 15.89 11.55 -16.89
N ILE A 317 16.24 10.28 -17.06
CA ILE A 317 16.29 9.29 -15.98
C ILE A 317 17.60 9.42 -15.20
N GLU A 318 17.51 9.54 -13.90
CA GLU A 318 18.65 9.49 -12.97
C GLU A 318 18.94 8.06 -12.55
N VAL A 319 19.74 7.36 -13.34
CA VAL A 319 20.14 5.97 -13.07
C VAL A 319 21.06 5.93 -11.85
N SER A 320 20.69 5.14 -10.83
CA SER A 320 21.45 4.99 -9.58
C SER A 320 21.84 3.53 -9.28
N CYS A 321 21.43 2.57 -10.11
CA CYS A 321 21.88 1.18 -10.02
C CYS A 321 23.18 0.99 -10.80
N PRO A 322 24.32 0.70 -10.15
CA PRO A 322 25.60 0.57 -10.86
C PRO A 322 25.80 -0.79 -11.54
N SER A 323 25.03 -1.79 -11.16
CA SER A 323 25.23 -3.18 -11.64
C SER A 323 24.40 -3.52 -12.87
N GLU A 324 23.34 -2.76 -13.15
CA GLU A 324 22.42 -3.05 -14.23
C GLU A 324 22.11 -1.78 -15.03
N PRO A 325 22.09 -1.85 -16.38
CA PRO A 325 21.64 -0.74 -17.19
C PRO A 325 20.15 -0.47 -16.95
N PHE A 326 19.72 0.79 -17.17
CA PHE A 326 18.29 1.09 -17.16
C PHE A 326 17.59 0.31 -18.31
N PRO A 327 16.43 -0.31 -18.06
CA PRO A 327 15.75 -1.10 -19.07
C PRO A 327 15.26 -0.24 -20.25
N GLU A 328 15.13 -0.84 -21.41
CA GLU A 328 14.53 -0.18 -22.58
C GLU A 328 13.04 0.06 -22.34
N ILE A 329 12.66 1.30 -22.14
CA ILE A 329 11.26 1.73 -21.95
C ILE A 329 10.96 2.79 -23.01
N ALA A 330 9.86 2.59 -23.76
CA ALA A 330 9.43 3.51 -24.78
C ALA A 330 8.96 4.84 -24.17
N THR A 331 9.17 5.94 -24.90
CA THR A 331 8.58 7.23 -24.56
C THR A 331 7.15 7.33 -25.12
N ALA A 332 6.23 7.78 -24.28
CA ALA A 332 4.87 8.09 -24.70
C ALA A 332 4.85 9.25 -25.69
N SER A 333 3.93 9.22 -26.65
CA SER A 333 3.69 10.37 -27.51
C SER A 333 2.99 11.50 -26.77
N GLY A 334 3.20 12.73 -27.20
CA GLY A 334 2.51 13.89 -26.68
C GLY A 334 3.40 14.85 -25.88
N PRO A 335 2.81 15.92 -25.34
CA PRO A 335 3.53 16.89 -24.53
C PRO A 335 3.82 16.34 -23.12
N LEU A 336 4.61 17.10 -22.36
CA LEU A 336 4.83 16.86 -20.95
C LEU A 336 3.48 16.81 -20.20
N PRO A 337 3.25 15.82 -19.33
CA PRO A 337 2.03 15.75 -18.53
C PRO A 337 1.85 16.96 -17.60
N SER A 338 0.59 17.26 -17.28
CA SER A 338 0.22 18.15 -16.19
C SER A 338 -0.94 17.50 -15.47
N LEU A 339 -0.76 17.17 -14.19
CA LEU A 339 -1.69 16.32 -13.47
C LEU A 339 -2.71 17.14 -12.68
N ALA A 340 -3.96 16.69 -12.74
CA ALA A 340 -5.02 17.14 -11.84
C ALA A 340 -4.93 16.42 -10.49
N PRO A 341 -5.55 16.96 -9.42
CA PRO A 341 -5.73 16.24 -8.17
C PRO A 341 -6.39 14.87 -8.40
N ALA A 342 -5.91 13.85 -7.69
CA ALA A 342 -6.46 12.50 -7.79
C ALA A 342 -7.92 12.45 -7.26
N PRO A 343 -8.82 11.70 -7.89
CA PRO A 343 -10.22 11.58 -7.51
C PRO A 343 -10.47 10.87 -6.18
#